data_07a863cb870fe187a993f1c16c35caa0
#
_entry.id   07a863cb870fe187a993f1c16c35caa0
#
_cell.length_a   1.000
_cell.length_b   1.000
_cell.length_c   1.000
_cell.angle_alpha   90.00
_cell.angle_beta   90.00
_cell.angle_gamma   90.00
#
_symmetry.space_group_name_H-M   'P 1'
#
loop_
_entity.id
_entity.type
_entity.pdbx_description
1 polymer ?
#
loop_
_entity_poly.entity_id
_entity_poly.type
_entity_poly.pdbx_seq_one_letter_code
_entity_poly.pdbx_strand_id
1 'polypeptide(L)'
;MEEAMVMRMWITNKNNRKITTAMSESMVSFLSIAIENGCIGSTFAEDDERVIVYTRWSNAMTLEQFRSSKEYHSQEGKIIQSFAAAGFEIPDDILFNSTAKILFSNRSKSIQ
;
A
#
# COMPACT_ATOMS: atom_id res chain seq x y z
N MET A 1 1.46 19.93 20.11
CA MET A 1 2.21 19.77 18.86
C MET A 1 1.51 18.77 17.98
N GLU A 2 1.23 19.17 16.77
CA GLU A 2 0.58 18.27 15.82
C GLU A 2 1.57 17.25 15.29
N GLU A 3 1.09 16.02 15.16
CA GLU A 3 1.86 14.99 14.50
C GLU A 3 1.66 15.09 12.99
N ALA A 4 2.73 14.87 12.27
CA ALA A 4 2.67 14.93 10.82
C ALA A 4 1.96 13.70 10.27
N MET A 5 1.15 13.93 9.24
CA MET A 5 0.61 12.84 8.44
C MET A 5 1.75 12.14 7.70
N VAL A 6 1.60 10.86 7.48
CA VAL A 6 2.60 10.09 6.74
C VAL A 6 1.94 9.32 5.60
N MET A 7 2.75 8.99 4.61
CA MET A 7 2.35 8.18 3.47
C MET A 7 3.28 6.96 3.40
N ARG A 8 2.69 5.78 3.26
CA ARG A 8 3.44 4.56 3.01
C ARG A 8 3.34 4.23 1.53
N MET A 9 4.49 3.99 0.90
CA MET A 9 4.55 3.71 -0.53
C MET A 9 5.12 2.32 -0.76
N TRP A 10 4.49 1.60 -1.68
CA TRP A 10 5.01 0.33 -2.15
C TRP A 10 4.88 0.32 -3.67
N ILE A 11 6.00 0.30 -4.36
CA ILE A 11 6.04 0.32 -5.82
C ILE A 11 6.87 -0.85 -6.31
N THR A 12 6.27 -1.68 -7.17
CA THR A 12 6.88 -2.91 -7.67
C THR A 12 7.00 -2.83 -9.19
N ASN A 13 8.15 -3.24 -9.70
CA ASN A 13 8.39 -3.35 -11.13
C ASN A 13 7.62 -4.57 -11.69
N LYS A 14 6.84 -4.36 -12.75
CA LYS A 14 6.08 -5.45 -13.36
C LYS A 14 6.95 -6.40 -14.18
N ASN A 15 8.04 -5.94 -14.75
CA ASN A 15 8.91 -6.74 -15.63
C ASN A 15 8.10 -7.52 -16.67
N ASN A 16 7.19 -6.82 -17.34
CA ASN A 16 6.28 -7.38 -18.35
C ASN A 16 5.27 -8.39 -17.83
N ARG A 17 5.09 -8.47 -16.51
CA ARG A 17 4.07 -9.33 -15.92
C ARG A 17 2.77 -8.54 -15.79
N LYS A 18 1.68 -9.26 -15.58
CA LYS A 18 0.35 -8.65 -15.46
C LYS A 18 -0.18 -8.86 -14.06
N ILE A 19 -0.97 -7.89 -13.60
CA ILE A 19 -1.71 -8.04 -12.36
C ILE A 19 -2.80 -9.06 -12.58
N THR A 20 -2.81 -10.10 -11.74
CA THR A 20 -3.83 -11.15 -11.79
C THR A 20 -5.00 -10.79 -10.89
N THR A 21 -6.12 -11.50 -11.07
CA THR A 21 -7.27 -11.34 -10.19
C THR A 21 -6.89 -11.62 -8.73
N ALA A 22 -6.09 -12.66 -8.49
CA ALA A 22 -5.67 -12.99 -7.13
C ALA A 22 -4.85 -11.87 -6.49
N MET A 23 -3.97 -11.23 -7.26
CA MET A 23 -3.20 -10.09 -6.77
C MET A 23 -4.12 -8.93 -6.39
N SER A 24 -5.09 -8.62 -7.25
CA SER A 24 -6.05 -7.56 -6.98
C SER A 24 -6.88 -7.84 -5.74
N GLU A 25 -7.36 -9.08 -5.61
CA GLU A 25 -8.18 -9.46 -4.45
C GLU A 25 -7.39 -9.36 -3.15
N SER A 26 -6.15 -9.84 -3.14
CA SER A 26 -5.33 -9.77 -1.92
C SER A 26 -4.99 -8.32 -1.57
N MET A 27 -4.75 -7.48 -2.57
CA MET A 27 -4.44 -6.07 -2.33
C MET A 27 -5.66 -5.30 -1.82
N VAL A 28 -6.82 -5.52 -2.43
CA VAL A 28 -8.07 -4.86 -1.98
C VAL A 28 -8.40 -5.30 -0.55
N SER A 29 -8.23 -6.57 -0.23
CA SER A 29 -8.43 -7.06 1.13
C SER A 29 -7.50 -6.37 2.12
N PHE A 30 -6.22 -6.27 1.77
CA PHE A 30 -5.24 -5.57 2.60
C PHE A 30 -5.64 -4.12 2.84
N LEU A 31 -6.01 -3.40 1.78
CA LEU A 31 -6.36 -1.99 1.90
C LEU A 31 -7.64 -1.78 2.70
N SER A 32 -8.60 -2.70 2.59
CA SER A 32 -9.82 -2.63 3.39
C SER A 32 -9.51 -2.79 4.87
N ILE A 33 -8.60 -3.69 5.22
CA ILE A 33 -8.18 -3.88 6.60
C ILE A 33 -7.37 -2.68 7.09
N ALA A 34 -6.55 -2.10 6.24
CA ALA A 34 -5.81 -0.88 6.59
C ALA A 34 -6.77 0.25 6.98
N ILE A 35 -7.86 0.45 6.24
CA ILE A 35 -8.86 1.47 6.56
C ILE A 35 -9.47 1.21 7.93
N GLU A 36 -9.78 -0.05 8.26
CA GLU A 36 -10.32 -0.40 9.58
C GLU A 36 -9.34 -0.12 10.71
N ASN A 37 -8.05 -0.02 10.40
CA ASN A 37 -7.00 0.20 11.37
C ASN A 37 -6.44 1.61 11.36
N GLY A 38 -7.14 2.55 10.74
CA GLY A 38 -6.80 3.97 10.84
C GLY A 38 -6.19 4.59 9.60
N CYS A 39 -6.04 3.84 8.51
CA CYS A 39 -5.63 4.42 7.24
C CYS A 39 -6.71 5.42 6.77
N ILE A 40 -6.30 6.62 6.38
CA ILE A 40 -7.25 7.66 6.00
C ILE A 40 -7.42 7.79 4.49
N GLY A 41 -6.68 7.02 3.73
CA GLY A 41 -6.84 6.98 2.29
C GLY A 41 -5.86 6.01 1.68
N SER A 42 -6.23 5.40 0.58
CA SER A 42 -5.38 4.43 -0.09
C SER A 42 -5.57 4.51 -1.60
N THR A 43 -4.54 4.08 -2.32
CA THR A 43 -4.57 4.01 -3.78
C THR A 43 -3.87 2.74 -4.21
N PHE A 44 -4.49 2.02 -5.12
CA PHE A 44 -3.90 0.85 -5.76
C PHE A 44 -4.02 1.10 -7.27
N ALA A 45 -2.89 1.20 -7.94
CA ALA A 45 -2.85 1.62 -9.34
C ALA A 45 -1.75 0.88 -10.10
N GLU A 46 -1.80 0.95 -11.41
CA GLU A 46 -0.72 0.43 -12.24
C GLU A 46 -0.50 1.35 -13.43
N ASP A 47 0.73 1.35 -13.91
CA ASP A 47 1.04 1.86 -15.24
C ASP A 47 1.65 0.70 -16.04
N ASP A 48 2.23 0.98 -17.21
CA ASP A 48 2.77 -0.08 -18.05
C ASP A 48 3.91 -0.84 -17.39
N GLU A 49 4.60 -0.23 -16.45
CA GLU A 49 5.83 -0.79 -15.88
C GLU A 49 5.75 -1.11 -14.40
N ARG A 50 4.77 -0.53 -13.67
CA ARG A 50 4.78 -0.60 -12.20
C ARG A 50 3.41 -0.90 -11.62
N VAL A 51 3.45 -1.55 -10.45
CA VAL A 51 2.31 -1.66 -9.53
C VAL A 51 2.56 -0.65 -8.44
N ILE A 52 1.57 0.17 -8.12
CA ILE A 52 1.73 1.31 -7.22
C ILE A 52 0.71 1.24 -6.11
N VAL A 53 1.17 1.30 -4.86
CA VAL A 53 0.29 1.30 -3.70
C VAL A 53 0.70 2.43 -2.77
N TYR A 54 -0.26 3.27 -2.41
CA TYR A 54 -0.08 4.32 -1.41
C TYR A 54 -1.12 4.17 -0.33
N THR A 55 -0.71 4.37 0.92
CA THR A 55 -1.63 4.51 2.04
C THR A 55 -1.26 5.77 2.81
N ARG A 56 -2.27 6.50 3.29
CA ARG A 56 -2.06 7.72 4.05
C ARG A 56 -2.58 7.53 5.47
N TRP A 57 -1.85 8.07 6.43
CA TRP A 57 -2.11 7.88 7.86
C TRP A 57 -2.00 9.21 8.59
N SER A 58 -2.84 9.41 9.61
CA SER A 58 -2.82 10.68 10.36
C SER A 58 -1.52 10.90 11.10
N ASN A 59 -0.80 9.82 11.45
CA ASN A 59 0.51 9.93 12.10
C ASN A 59 1.26 8.60 11.97
N ALA A 60 2.55 8.65 12.27
CA ALA A 60 3.41 7.48 12.14
C ALA A 60 3.06 6.38 13.13
N MET A 61 2.60 6.76 14.32
CA MET A 61 2.28 5.77 15.36
C MET A 61 1.15 4.84 14.92
N THR A 62 0.09 5.40 14.34
CA THR A 62 -1.04 4.61 13.86
C THR A 62 -0.60 3.62 12.78
N LEU A 63 0.24 4.08 11.86
CA LEU A 63 0.81 3.21 10.83
C LEU A 63 1.62 2.07 11.46
N GLU A 64 2.51 2.38 12.41
CA GLU A 64 3.36 1.36 12.99
C GLU A 64 2.58 0.37 13.86
N GLN A 65 1.51 0.82 14.50
CA GLN A 65 0.62 -0.09 15.22
C GLN A 65 0.00 -1.10 14.26
N PHE A 66 -0.46 -0.64 13.10
CA PHE A 66 -1.01 -1.54 12.09
C PHE A 66 0.07 -2.50 11.58
N ARG A 67 1.26 -2.00 11.26
CA ARG A 67 2.34 -2.83 10.74
C ARG A 67 2.83 -3.88 11.72
N SER A 68 2.61 -3.66 13.00
CA SER A 68 2.97 -4.62 14.06
C SER A 68 1.87 -5.63 14.35
N SER A 69 0.70 -5.49 13.73
CA SER A 69 -0.44 -6.33 14.04
C SER A 69 -0.38 -7.68 13.34
N LYS A 70 -1.09 -8.65 13.89
CA LYS A 70 -1.23 -9.97 13.26
C LYS A 70 -1.97 -9.88 11.94
N GLU A 71 -2.94 -8.97 11.86
CA GLU A 71 -3.70 -8.77 10.63
C GLU A 71 -2.80 -8.30 9.49
N TYR A 72 -1.92 -7.35 9.79
CA TYR A 72 -0.96 -6.87 8.79
C TYR A 72 -0.10 -8.02 8.26
N HIS A 73 0.48 -8.80 9.17
CA HIS A 73 1.36 -9.90 8.75
C HIS A 73 0.63 -10.95 7.93
N SER A 74 -0.61 -11.26 8.32
CA SER A 74 -1.44 -12.21 7.57
C SER A 74 -1.76 -11.70 6.16
N GLN A 75 -2.16 -10.44 6.06
CA GLN A 75 -2.51 -9.85 4.78
C GLN A 75 -1.28 -9.68 3.88
N GLU A 76 -0.16 -9.25 4.45
CA GLU A 76 1.09 -9.12 3.71
C GLU A 76 1.51 -10.48 3.13
N GLY A 77 1.39 -11.54 3.91
CA GLY A 77 1.70 -12.88 3.44
C GLY A 77 0.87 -13.30 2.24
N LYS A 78 -0.42 -12.97 2.25
CA LYS A 78 -1.31 -13.27 1.12
C LYS A 78 -0.93 -12.49 -0.13
N ILE A 79 -0.55 -11.22 0.05
CA ILE A 79 -0.09 -10.39 -1.07
C ILE A 79 1.17 -11.01 -1.68
N ILE A 80 2.16 -11.33 -0.84
CA ILE A 80 3.42 -11.91 -1.32
C ILE A 80 3.16 -13.21 -2.07
N GLN A 81 2.28 -14.08 -1.55
CA GLN A 81 1.94 -15.32 -2.21
C GLN A 81 1.29 -15.09 -3.57
N SER A 82 0.36 -14.14 -3.67
CA SER A 82 -0.33 -13.87 -4.92
C SER A 82 0.61 -13.27 -5.96
N PHE A 83 1.55 -12.42 -5.54
CA PHE A 83 2.56 -11.86 -6.43
C PHE A 83 3.52 -12.94 -6.90
N ALA A 84 3.99 -13.80 -6.00
CA ALA A 84 4.89 -14.89 -6.35
C ALA A 84 4.24 -15.85 -7.34
N ALA A 85 2.97 -16.17 -7.14
CA ALA A 85 2.23 -17.06 -8.04
C ALA A 85 2.11 -16.47 -9.45
N ALA A 86 2.14 -15.13 -9.56
CA ALA A 86 2.09 -14.43 -10.85
C ALA A 86 3.48 -14.25 -11.48
N GLY A 87 4.52 -14.75 -10.82
CA GLY A 87 5.89 -14.70 -11.33
C GLY A 87 6.71 -13.52 -10.83
N PHE A 88 6.16 -12.68 -9.94
CA PHE A 88 6.92 -11.59 -9.35
C PHE A 88 7.93 -12.14 -8.35
N GLU A 89 9.08 -11.49 -8.28
CA GLU A 89 10.13 -11.86 -7.34
C GLU A 89 10.18 -10.80 -6.23
N ILE A 90 9.74 -11.18 -5.04
CA ILE A 90 9.70 -10.29 -3.90
C ILE A 90 10.82 -10.72 -2.95
N PRO A 91 11.73 -9.84 -2.51
CA PRO A 91 11.66 -8.36 -2.68
C PRO A 91 12.35 -7.80 -3.92
N ASP A 92 12.95 -8.60 -4.77
CA ASP A 92 13.83 -8.13 -5.85
C ASP A 92 13.13 -7.14 -6.79
N ASP A 93 11.86 -7.36 -7.07
CA ASP A 93 11.09 -6.49 -7.97
C ASP A 93 10.58 -5.22 -7.30
N ILE A 94 10.74 -5.08 -5.99
CA ILE A 94 10.28 -3.90 -5.27
C ILE A 94 11.23 -2.74 -5.53
N LEU A 95 10.68 -1.65 -6.10
CA LEU A 95 11.43 -0.43 -6.36
C LEU A 95 11.45 0.50 -5.15
N PHE A 96 10.30 0.62 -4.48
CA PHE A 96 10.15 1.43 -3.27
C PHE A 96 9.29 0.70 -2.25
N ASN A 97 9.70 0.80 -1.00
CA ASN A 97 8.92 0.30 0.14
C ASN A 97 9.32 1.15 1.33
N SER A 98 8.69 2.31 1.46
CA SER A 98 9.13 3.30 2.44
C SER A 98 7.97 4.15 2.95
N THR A 99 8.22 4.83 4.07
CA THR A 99 7.30 5.78 4.68
C THR A 99 7.86 7.18 4.50
N ALA A 100 7.02 8.11 4.09
CA ALA A 100 7.40 9.50 3.90
C ALA A 100 6.49 10.41 4.71
N LYS A 101 7.06 11.47 5.27
CA LYS A 101 6.30 12.50 5.96
C LYS A 101 5.60 13.36 4.92
N ILE A 102 4.31 13.61 5.12
CA ILE A 102 3.57 14.49 4.23
C ILE A 102 3.80 15.93 4.68
N LEU A 103 4.38 16.73 3.80
CA LEU A 103 4.65 18.12 4.11
C LEU A 103 3.49 19.03 3.79
N PHE A 104 2.71 18.68 2.76
CA PHE A 104 1.54 19.45 2.35
C PHE A 104 0.59 18.52 1.61
N SER A 105 -0.68 18.65 1.92
CA SER A 105 -1.72 17.89 1.23
C SER A 105 -2.92 18.80 1.05
N ASN A 106 -3.53 18.75 -0.14
CA ASN A 106 -4.67 19.59 -0.46
C ASN A 106 -5.83 18.72 -0.88
N ARG A 107 -7.04 19.15 -0.48
CA ARG A 107 -8.24 18.44 -0.86
C ARG A 107 -8.94 19.22 -1.96
N SER A 108 -9.34 18.53 -3.00
CA SER A 108 -10.12 19.14 -4.06
C SER A 108 -11.48 19.59 -3.52
N LYS A 109 -11.90 20.81 -3.94
CA LYS A 109 -13.20 21.34 -3.58
C LYS A 109 -14.23 21.18 -4.70
N SER A 110 -13.80 20.64 -5.83
CA SER A 110 -14.67 20.60 -7.02
C SER A 110 -15.75 19.54 -6.95
N ILE A 111 -15.67 18.66 -5.98
CA ILE A 111 -16.61 17.54 -5.86
C ILE A 111 -17.53 17.82 -4.71
N GLN A 112 -18.50 18.63 -4.95
CA GLN A 112 -19.44 19.02 -3.91
C GLN A 112 -20.81 18.47 -4.22
#